data_6878a9fdc8e80c17befffcc8f93082a6
#
_entry.id   6878a9fdc8e80c17befffcc8f93082a6
#
_cell.length_a   1.000
_cell.length_b   1.000
_cell.length_c   1.000
_cell.angle_alpha   90.00
_cell.angle_beta   90.00
_cell.angle_gamma   90.00
#
_symmetry.space_group_name_H-M   'P 1'
#
loop_
_entity.id
_entity.type
_entity.pdbx_description
1 polymer ?
#
loop_
_entity_poly.entity_id
_entity_poly.type
_entity_poly.pdbx_seq_one_letter_code
_entity_poly.pdbx_strand_id
1 'polypeptide(L)'
;MTGEYGGAAFVLLYLFFLLALGLPVMVMEFSVGRASQKSIAKSFDVLEPKGSKWHFYKVVGIIGNYLLMMFYTTIGGWMLIYFIKTLKGDFEGQSVEQVGVIFEGITANPWLMIGAMVLVVALCLGVCSFGLQNGVEKVTKVMMVSLFAIMVVLAVHSVTMENAGTGLESVSYTHLTLPT
;
A
#
# COMPACT_ATOMS: atom_id res chain seq x y z
N MET A 1 -4.82 -15.60 0.55
CA MET A 1 -3.84 -15.70 -0.58
C MET A 1 -2.72 -16.68 -0.28
N THR A 2 -1.85 -16.44 0.73
CA THR A 2 -0.71 -17.36 0.99
C THR A 2 -1.18 -18.78 1.25
N GLY A 3 -2.20 -18.99 2.08
CA GLY A 3 -2.75 -20.31 2.38
C GLY A 3 -3.52 -20.97 1.21
N GLU A 4 -4.03 -20.19 0.27
CA GLU A 4 -4.78 -20.69 -0.91
C GLU A 4 -3.85 -21.05 -2.07
N TYR A 5 -2.68 -20.42 -2.17
CA TYR A 5 -1.77 -20.53 -3.32
C TYR A 5 -0.44 -21.20 -2.98
N GLY A 6 -0.45 -22.18 -2.11
CA GLY A 6 0.72 -23.03 -1.87
C GLY A 6 1.70 -22.55 -0.80
N GLY A 7 1.25 -21.70 0.13
CA GLY A 7 2.00 -21.37 1.35
C GLY A 7 3.42 -20.87 1.09
N ALA A 8 4.41 -21.66 1.47
CA ALA A 8 5.84 -21.32 1.36
C ALA A 8 6.30 -21.09 -0.08
N ALA A 9 5.74 -21.80 -1.09
CA ALA A 9 6.09 -21.60 -2.49
C ALA A 9 5.71 -20.19 -2.97
N PHE A 10 4.53 -19.70 -2.58
CA PHE A 10 4.11 -18.33 -2.87
C PHE A 10 5.06 -17.31 -2.24
N VAL A 11 5.45 -17.50 -0.98
CA VAL A 11 6.37 -16.60 -0.28
C VAL A 11 7.75 -16.58 -0.96
N LEU A 12 8.28 -17.75 -1.34
CA LEU A 12 9.58 -17.84 -2.03
C LEU A 12 9.55 -17.14 -3.40
N LEU A 13 8.50 -17.36 -4.21
CA LEU A 13 8.34 -16.66 -5.48
C LEU A 13 8.18 -15.16 -5.28
N TYR A 14 7.41 -14.73 -4.29
CA TYR A 14 7.27 -13.33 -3.95
C TYR A 14 8.62 -12.69 -3.60
N LEU A 15 9.40 -13.34 -2.73
CA LEU A 15 10.74 -12.85 -2.34
C LEU A 15 11.70 -12.82 -3.53
N PHE A 16 11.65 -13.85 -4.39
CA PHE A 16 12.45 -13.87 -5.61
C PHE A 16 12.14 -12.67 -6.51
N PHE A 17 10.86 -12.40 -6.81
CA PHE A 17 10.49 -11.27 -7.64
C PHE A 17 10.72 -9.92 -6.96
N LEU A 18 10.57 -9.84 -5.64
CA LEU A 18 10.89 -8.65 -4.87
C LEU A 18 12.38 -8.28 -5.01
N LEU A 19 13.26 -9.27 -4.92
CA LEU A 19 14.70 -9.05 -5.06
C LEU A 19 15.12 -8.87 -6.52
N ALA A 20 14.58 -9.66 -7.44
CA ALA A 20 14.98 -9.66 -8.85
C ALA A 20 14.43 -8.46 -9.64
N LEU A 21 13.23 -8.00 -9.33
CA LEU A 21 12.57 -6.90 -10.02
C LEU A 21 12.34 -5.68 -9.12
N GLY A 22 11.79 -5.87 -7.92
CA GLY A 22 11.41 -4.78 -7.03
C GLY A 22 12.61 -3.94 -6.61
N LEU A 23 13.68 -4.57 -6.15
CA LEU A 23 14.88 -3.90 -5.67
C LEU A 23 15.60 -3.12 -6.79
N PRO A 24 15.88 -3.68 -7.99
CA PRO A 24 16.47 -2.93 -9.09
C PRO A 24 15.62 -1.74 -9.55
N VAL A 25 14.30 -1.92 -9.67
CA VAL A 25 13.38 -0.82 -10.04
C VAL A 25 13.43 0.30 -9.02
N MET A 26 13.37 -0.03 -7.73
CA MET A 26 13.45 0.96 -6.65
C MET A 26 14.79 1.72 -6.67
N VAL A 27 15.91 1.03 -6.90
CA VAL A 27 17.24 1.65 -7.01
C VAL A 27 17.31 2.58 -8.22
N MET A 28 16.73 2.20 -9.37
CA MET A 28 16.66 3.05 -10.54
C MET A 28 15.83 4.32 -10.28
N GLU A 29 14.67 4.20 -9.68
CA GLU A 29 13.82 5.36 -9.34
C GLU A 29 14.51 6.33 -8.38
N PHE A 30 15.13 5.82 -7.32
CA PHE A 30 15.89 6.66 -6.39
C PHE A 30 17.11 7.31 -7.05
N SER A 31 17.79 6.62 -7.95
CA SER A 31 18.94 7.16 -8.69
C SER A 31 18.52 8.32 -9.58
N VAL A 32 17.42 8.19 -10.32
CA VAL A 32 16.86 9.26 -11.17
C VAL A 32 16.40 10.45 -10.31
N GLY A 33 15.68 10.19 -9.24
CA GLY A 33 15.22 11.23 -8.32
C GLY A 33 16.38 12.00 -7.68
N ARG A 34 17.40 11.28 -7.21
CA ARG A 34 18.59 11.86 -6.57
C ARG A 34 19.47 12.64 -7.56
N ALA A 35 19.65 12.12 -8.77
CA ALA A 35 20.47 12.77 -9.78
C ALA A 35 19.82 14.05 -10.34
N SER A 36 18.50 14.01 -10.57
CA SER A 36 17.77 15.15 -11.14
C SER A 36 17.41 16.23 -10.10
N GLN A 37 17.19 15.86 -8.84
CA GLN A 37 16.61 16.74 -7.80
C GLN A 37 15.30 17.41 -8.26
N LYS A 38 14.55 16.74 -9.15
CA LYS A 38 13.31 17.22 -9.74
C LYS A 38 12.21 16.17 -9.64
N SER A 39 10.96 16.62 -9.84
CA SER A 39 9.83 15.70 -9.98
C SER A 39 9.93 14.92 -11.30
N ILE A 40 9.20 13.81 -11.41
CA ILE A 40 9.17 12.99 -12.63
C ILE A 40 8.84 13.78 -13.89
N ALA A 41 8.09 14.87 -13.76
CA ALA A 41 7.74 15.75 -14.88
C ALA A 41 8.95 16.48 -15.49
N LYS A 42 10.03 16.64 -14.73
CA LYS A 42 11.23 17.41 -15.14
C LYS A 42 12.54 16.65 -15.01
N SER A 43 12.53 15.45 -14.41
CA SER A 43 13.75 14.69 -14.16
C SER A 43 14.48 14.31 -15.43
N PHE A 44 13.76 13.85 -16.44
CA PHE A 44 14.35 13.46 -17.72
C PHE A 44 14.77 14.66 -18.59
N ASP A 45 14.08 15.80 -18.48
CA ASP A 45 14.49 17.04 -19.18
C ASP A 45 15.90 17.50 -18.72
N VAL A 46 16.29 17.17 -17.47
CA VAL A 46 17.60 17.53 -16.89
C VAL A 46 18.67 16.47 -17.16
N LEU A 47 18.27 15.19 -17.14
CA LEU A 47 19.21 14.07 -17.20
C LEU A 47 19.47 13.56 -18.62
N GLU A 48 18.62 13.90 -19.58
CA GLU A 48 18.74 13.35 -20.93
C GLU A 48 19.98 13.87 -21.67
N PRO A 49 20.69 13.00 -22.40
CA PRO A 49 21.76 13.42 -23.32
C PRO A 49 21.19 14.24 -24.48
N LYS A 50 21.99 15.16 -24.99
CA LYS A 50 21.62 15.99 -26.17
C LYS A 50 21.25 15.09 -27.36
N GLY A 51 20.04 15.32 -27.92
CA GLY A 51 19.53 14.57 -29.08
C GLY A 51 18.76 13.31 -28.72
N SER A 52 18.60 12.96 -27.44
CA SER A 52 17.71 11.88 -27.00
C SER A 52 16.27 12.37 -26.92
N LYS A 53 15.34 11.40 -26.74
CA LYS A 53 13.91 11.67 -26.63
C LYS A 53 13.32 11.19 -25.29
N TRP A 54 14.14 11.05 -24.27
CA TRP A 54 13.73 10.56 -22.95
C TRP A 54 12.75 11.50 -22.22
N HIS A 55 12.76 12.80 -22.60
CA HIS A 55 11.79 13.76 -22.07
C HIS A 55 10.32 13.36 -22.32
N PHE A 56 10.02 12.55 -23.36
CA PHE A 56 8.66 12.04 -23.57
C PHE A 56 8.20 11.08 -22.47
N TYR A 57 9.11 10.44 -21.75
CA TYR A 57 8.79 9.57 -20.64
C TYR A 57 8.01 10.28 -19.52
N LYS A 58 8.18 11.59 -19.39
CA LYS A 58 7.42 12.41 -18.43
C LYS A 58 5.90 12.26 -18.60
N VAL A 59 5.42 12.16 -19.85
CA VAL A 59 3.99 12.01 -20.12
C VAL A 59 3.47 10.68 -19.56
N VAL A 60 4.19 9.59 -19.83
CA VAL A 60 3.86 8.27 -19.33
C VAL A 60 3.90 8.24 -17.79
N GLY A 61 4.96 8.83 -17.22
CA GLY A 61 5.12 8.90 -15.77
C GLY A 61 4.02 9.73 -15.08
N ILE A 62 3.62 10.84 -15.66
CA ILE A 62 2.54 11.70 -15.14
C ILE A 62 1.21 10.95 -15.21
N ILE A 63 0.88 10.35 -16.36
CA ILE A 63 -0.37 9.56 -16.51
C ILE A 63 -0.39 8.40 -15.52
N GLY A 64 0.71 7.66 -15.41
CA GLY A 64 0.83 6.56 -14.44
C GLY A 64 0.58 7.01 -13.00
N ASN A 65 1.17 8.14 -12.59
CA ASN A 65 0.94 8.70 -11.26
C ASN A 65 -0.52 9.14 -11.03
N TYR A 66 -1.17 9.73 -12.04
CA TYR A 66 -2.60 10.08 -11.91
C TYR A 66 -3.47 8.85 -11.76
N LEU A 67 -3.27 7.82 -12.58
CA LEU A 67 -4.01 6.55 -12.47
C LEU A 67 -3.81 5.90 -11.10
N LEU A 68 -2.57 5.89 -10.62
CA LEU A 68 -2.22 5.38 -9.30
C LEU A 68 -2.93 6.17 -8.19
N MET A 69 -2.93 7.50 -8.27
CA MET A 69 -3.60 8.35 -7.30
C MET A 69 -5.10 8.16 -7.30
N MET A 70 -5.76 7.98 -8.44
CA MET A 70 -7.19 7.67 -8.51
C MET A 70 -7.52 6.40 -7.71
N PHE A 71 -6.71 5.36 -7.86
CA PHE A 71 -6.87 4.12 -7.11
C PHE A 71 -6.62 4.29 -5.61
N TYR A 72 -5.50 4.88 -5.24
CA TYR A 72 -5.13 5.02 -3.82
C TYR A 72 -6.02 5.97 -3.03
N THR A 73 -6.53 7.04 -3.64
CA THR A 73 -7.46 7.94 -2.94
C THR A 73 -8.79 7.26 -2.64
N THR A 74 -9.27 6.40 -3.54
CA THR A 74 -10.47 5.59 -3.29
C THR A 74 -10.25 4.63 -2.13
N ILE A 75 -9.16 3.87 -2.13
CA ILE A 75 -8.79 2.98 -1.02
C ILE A 75 -8.63 3.76 0.28
N GLY A 76 -7.95 4.90 0.25
CA GLY A 76 -7.80 5.77 1.41
C GLY A 76 -9.15 6.22 1.98
N GLY A 77 -10.11 6.51 1.11
CA GLY A 77 -11.47 6.89 1.49
C GLY A 77 -12.17 5.78 2.30
N TRP A 78 -12.22 4.56 1.78
CA TRP A 78 -12.86 3.47 2.55
C TRP A 78 -12.06 3.09 3.80
N MET A 79 -10.75 3.09 3.76
CA MET A 79 -9.94 2.84 4.96
C MET A 79 -10.25 3.84 6.06
N LEU A 80 -10.44 5.12 5.73
CA LEU A 80 -10.82 6.15 6.68
C LEU A 80 -12.21 5.88 7.27
N ILE A 81 -13.19 5.51 6.43
CA ILE A 81 -14.54 5.17 6.90
C ILE A 81 -14.50 3.94 7.82
N TYR A 82 -13.76 2.90 7.43
CA TYR A 82 -13.58 1.71 8.26
C TYR A 82 -12.92 2.02 9.60
N PHE A 83 -11.90 2.84 9.58
CA PHE A 83 -11.24 3.30 10.82
C PHE A 83 -12.24 3.96 11.77
N ILE A 84 -13.06 4.88 11.27
CA ILE A 84 -14.08 5.57 12.07
C ILE A 84 -15.13 4.58 12.60
N LYS A 85 -15.58 3.63 11.77
CA LYS A 85 -16.54 2.60 12.16
C LYS A 85 -15.98 1.65 13.23
N THR A 86 -14.71 1.26 13.08
CA THR A 86 -14.02 0.44 14.09
C THR A 86 -13.90 1.18 15.43
N LEU A 87 -13.57 2.46 15.40
CA LEU A 87 -13.53 3.28 16.62
C LEU A 87 -14.88 3.42 17.33
N LYS A 88 -15.97 3.40 16.56
CA LYS A 88 -17.34 3.44 17.10
C LYS A 88 -17.84 2.08 17.60
N GLY A 89 -17.11 1.00 17.33
CA GLY A 89 -17.53 -0.36 17.69
C GLY A 89 -18.59 -0.96 16.74
N ASP A 90 -18.82 -0.38 15.56
CA ASP A 90 -19.85 -0.82 14.60
C ASP A 90 -19.66 -2.29 14.15
N PHE A 91 -18.49 -2.87 14.37
CA PHE A 91 -18.15 -4.25 14.00
C PHE A 91 -18.20 -5.22 15.15
N GLU A 92 -18.43 -4.79 16.40
CA GLU A 92 -18.50 -5.66 17.54
C GLU A 92 -19.71 -6.59 17.45
N GLY A 93 -19.48 -7.91 17.56
CA GLY A 93 -20.52 -8.93 17.49
C GLY A 93 -21.10 -9.18 16.08
N GLN A 94 -20.56 -8.57 15.04
CA GLN A 94 -21.02 -8.78 13.67
C GLN A 94 -20.42 -10.05 13.06
N SER A 95 -21.20 -10.78 12.27
CA SER A 95 -20.68 -11.89 11.47
C SER A 95 -19.90 -11.37 10.24
N VAL A 96 -19.08 -12.25 9.63
CA VAL A 96 -18.34 -11.93 8.40
C VAL A 96 -19.27 -11.44 7.28
N GLU A 97 -20.45 -12.05 7.15
CA GLU A 97 -21.46 -11.66 6.16
C GLU A 97 -22.01 -10.25 6.42
N GLN A 98 -22.28 -9.92 7.68
CA GLN A 98 -22.77 -8.60 8.09
C GLN A 98 -21.72 -7.51 7.83
N VAL A 99 -20.44 -7.80 8.07
CA VAL A 99 -19.35 -6.89 7.72
C VAL A 99 -19.28 -6.67 6.22
N GLY A 100 -19.52 -7.71 5.41
CA GLY A 100 -19.64 -7.61 3.94
C GLY A 100 -20.76 -6.66 3.51
N VAL A 101 -21.95 -6.77 4.11
CA VAL A 101 -23.09 -5.88 3.82
C VAL A 101 -22.77 -4.42 4.21
N ILE A 102 -22.07 -4.20 5.32
CA ILE A 102 -21.60 -2.87 5.71
C ILE A 102 -20.67 -2.29 4.64
N PHE A 103 -19.78 -3.10 4.10
CA PHE A 103 -18.88 -2.67 3.01
C PHE A 103 -19.63 -2.29 1.74
N GLU A 104 -20.57 -3.13 1.31
CA GLU A 104 -21.42 -2.84 0.15
C GLU A 104 -22.22 -1.54 0.36
N GLY A 105 -22.76 -1.33 1.55
CA GLY A 105 -23.47 -0.10 1.89
C GLY A 105 -22.59 1.16 1.85
N ILE A 106 -21.32 1.05 2.23
CA ILE A 106 -20.36 2.15 2.15
C ILE A 106 -20.03 2.46 0.69
N THR A 107 -19.75 1.43 -0.11
CA THR A 107 -19.37 1.59 -1.51
C THR A 107 -20.54 2.00 -2.40
N ALA A 108 -21.76 1.63 -2.05
CA ALA A 108 -22.97 2.05 -2.74
C ALA A 108 -23.36 3.52 -2.50
N ASN A 109 -22.76 4.17 -1.49
CA ASN A 109 -23.06 5.59 -1.21
C ASN A 109 -21.98 6.52 -1.79
N PRO A 110 -22.19 7.10 -3.00
CA PRO A 110 -21.19 7.91 -3.67
C PRO A 110 -20.83 9.17 -2.89
N TRP A 111 -21.77 9.79 -2.20
CA TRP A 111 -21.52 11.02 -1.45
C TRP A 111 -20.63 10.79 -0.24
N LEU A 112 -20.83 9.66 0.45
CA LEU A 112 -19.98 9.26 1.58
C LEU A 112 -18.56 8.98 1.08
N MET A 113 -18.42 8.27 -0.04
CA MET A 113 -17.13 7.94 -0.64
C MET A 113 -16.39 9.20 -1.12
N ILE A 114 -17.08 10.09 -1.84
CA ILE A 114 -16.50 11.36 -2.31
C ILE A 114 -16.04 12.20 -1.11
N GLY A 115 -16.87 12.33 -0.08
CA GLY A 115 -16.51 13.08 1.13
C GLY A 115 -15.26 12.52 1.81
N ALA A 116 -15.17 11.20 1.96
CA ALA A 116 -14.00 10.54 2.54
C ALA A 116 -12.74 10.71 1.65
N MET A 117 -12.87 10.57 0.33
CA MET A 117 -11.77 10.80 -0.61
C MET A 117 -11.26 12.24 -0.55
N VAL A 118 -12.16 13.22 -0.55
CA VAL A 118 -11.80 14.65 -0.44
C VAL A 118 -11.07 14.91 0.87
N LEU A 119 -11.54 14.32 1.98
CA LEU A 119 -10.88 14.48 3.27
C LEU A 119 -9.47 13.88 3.26
N VAL A 120 -9.28 12.68 2.69
CA VAL A 120 -7.95 12.05 2.56
C VAL A 120 -7.04 12.92 1.71
N VAL A 121 -7.51 13.42 0.57
CA VAL A 121 -6.73 14.31 -0.31
C VAL A 121 -6.36 15.60 0.42
N ALA A 122 -7.29 16.20 1.15
CA ALA A 122 -7.04 17.41 1.93
C ALA A 122 -5.99 17.19 3.02
N LEU A 123 -6.02 16.05 3.73
CA LEU A 123 -5.01 15.67 4.71
C LEU A 123 -3.63 15.49 4.06
N CYS A 124 -3.57 14.79 2.91
CA CYS A 124 -2.33 14.60 2.17
C CYS A 124 -1.75 15.95 1.68
N LEU A 125 -2.57 16.82 1.12
CA LEU A 125 -2.16 18.16 0.69
C LEU A 125 -1.71 19.01 1.89
N GLY A 126 -2.40 18.91 3.03
CA GLY A 126 -2.00 19.55 4.28
C GLY A 126 -0.59 19.15 4.71
N VAL A 127 -0.30 17.84 4.72
CA VAL A 127 1.04 17.33 5.05
C VAL A 127 2.08 17.79 4.03
N CYS A 128 1.75 17.75 2.73
CA CYS A 128 2.65 18.19 1.66
C CYS A 128 2.94 19.69 1.71
N SER A 129 2.02 20.52 2.22
CA SER A 129 2.20 21.97 2.32
C SER A 129 3.33 22.38 3.28
N PHE A 130 3.66 21.53 4.28
CA PHE A 130 4.80 21.73 5.16
C PHE A 130 6.15 21.35 4.51
N GLY A 131 6.13 20.91 3.26
CA GLY A 131 7.31 20.49 2.49
C GLY A 131 7.73 19.04 2.75
N LEU A 132 8.73 18.60 1.98
CA LEU A 132 9.15 17.19 1.99
C LEU A 132 9.81 16.79 3.32
N GLN A 133 10.76 17.58 3.81
CA GLN A 133 11.54 17.26 5.00
C GLN A 133 10.76 17.44 6.30
N ASN A 134 10.01 18.54 6.43
CA ASN A 134 9.30 18.88 7.67
C ASN A 134 7.89 18.30 7.74
N GLY A 135 7.27 18.05 6.60
CA GLY A 135 5.93 17.47 6.49
C GLY A 135 5.98 15.96 6.22
N VAL A 136 6.22 15.61 4.97
CA VAL A 136 6.08 14.21 4.51
C VAL A 136 7.03 13.27 5.23
N GLU A 137 8.32 13.58 5.32
CA GLU A 137 9.32 12.71 5.95
C GLU A 137 9.02 12.49 7.45
N LYS A 138 8.67 13.57 8.16
CA LYS A 138 8.39 13.49 9.61
C LYS A 138 7.14 12.65 9.88
N VAL A 139 6.05 12.90 9.14
CA VAL A 139 4.80 12.13 9.29
C VAL A 139 5.02 10.66 8.91
N THR A 140 5.67 10.40 7.76
CA THR A 140 5.96 9.04 7.32
C THR A 140 6.82 8.28 8.33
N LYS A 141 7.84 8.91 8.91
CA LYS A 141 8.69 8.27 9.93
C LYS A 141 7.88 7.86 11.16
N VAL A 142 7.02 8.73 11.66
CA VAL A 142 6.13 8.42 12.80
C VAL A 142 5.17 7.28 12.44
N MET A 143 4.55 7.35 11.27
CA MET A 143 3.62 6.31 10.81
C MET A 143 4.31 4.95 10.63
N MET A 144 5.52 4.91 10.07
CA MET A 144 6.27 3.66 9.89
C MET A 144 6.68 3.04 11.23
N VAL A 145 7.13 3.84 12.19
CA VAL A 145 7.47 3.34 13.54
C VAL A 145 6.21 2.79 14.22
N SER A 146 5.09 3.52 14.14
CA SER A 146 3.81 3.07 14.70
C SER A 146 3.33 1.77 14.03
N LEU A 147 3.41 1.70 12.71
CA LEU A 147 3.05 0.49 11.95
C LEU A 147 3.91 -0.71 12.37
N PHE A 148 5.23 -0.51 12.50
CA PHE A 148 6.14 -1.55 12.93
C PHE A 148 5.81 -2.04 14.35
N ALA A 149 5.53 -1.11 15.28
CA ALA A 149 5.12 -1.47 16.64
C ALA A 149 3.81 -2.28 16.66
N ILE A 150 2.81 -1.85 15.89
CA ILE A 150 1.54 -2.58 15.76
C ILE A 150 1.77 -3.97 15.14
N MET A 151 2.60 -4.08 14.11
CA MET A 151 2.93 -5.38 13.50
C MET A 151 3.59 -6.33 14.49
N VAL A 152 4.51 -5.86 15.33
CA VAL A 152 5.14 -6.68 16.38
C VAL A 152 4.12 -7.15 17.40
N VAL A 153 3.25 -6.24 17.87
CA VAL A 153 2.17 -6.60 18.82
C VAL A 153 1.24 -7.63 18.22
N LEU A 154 0.80 -7.44 16.96
CA LEU A 154 -0.07 -8.39 16.28
C LEU A 154 0.62 -9.75 16.04
N ALA A 155 1.90 -9.75 15.68
CA ALA A 155 2.68 -10.98 15.50
C ALA A 155 2.77 -11.78 16.82
N VAL A 156 3.09 -11.10 17.92
CA VAL A 156 3.12 -11.73 19.25
C VAL A 156 1.73 -12.27 19.63
N HIS A 157 0.69 -11.47 19.43
CA HIS A 157 -0.68 -11.90 19.72
C HIS A 157 -1.10 -13.09 18.85
N SER A 158 -0.79 -13.09 17.55
CA SER A 158 -1.10 -14.21 16.65
C SER A 158 -0.47 -15.53 17.07
N VAL A 159 0.76 -15.50 17.58
CA VAL A 159 1.46 -16.71 18.06
C VAL A 159 0.84 -17.24 19.36
N THR A 160 0.17 -16.40 20.15
CA THR A 160 -0.50 -16.78 21.40
C THR A 160 -1.94 -17.26 21.21
N MET A 161 -2.50 -17.16 20.01
CA MET A 161 -3.88 -17.63 19.73
C MET A 161 -3.96 -19.16 19.66
N GLU A 162 -5.12 -19.71 20.05
CA GLU A 162 -5.44 -21.11 19.79
C GLU A 162 -5.37 -21.40 18.28
N ASN A 163 -4.71 -22.49 17.87
CA ASN A 163 -4.42 -22.88 16.49
C ASN A 163 -3.36 -22.03 15.75
N ALA A 164 -2.53 -21.25 16.45
CA ALA A 164 -1.39 -20.57 15.83
C ALA A 164 -0.44 -21.52 15.09
N GLY A 165 -0.31 -22.78 15.59
CA GLY A 165 0.48 -23.84 14.97
C GLY A 165 0.02 -24.15 13.54
N THR A 166 -1.28 -24.31 13.31
CA THR A 166 -1.84 -24.57 11.97
C THR A 166 -1.58 -23.44 10.98
N GLY A 167 -1.62 -22.19 11.45
CA GLY A 167 -1.27 -21.03 10.64
C GLY A 167 0.21 -21.01 10.25
N LEU A 168 1.11 -21.32 11.19
CA LEU A 168 2.55 -21.42 10.93
C LEU A 168 2.89 -22.60 10.02
N GLU A 169 2.22 -23.75 10.21
CA GLU A 169 2.36 -24.90 9.31
C GLU A 169 1.94 -24.58 7.88
N SER A 170 0.83 -23.87 7.68
CA SER A 170 0.35 -23.51 6.33
C SER A 170 1.32 -22.60 5.57
N VAL A 171 2.14 -21.84 6.28
CA VAL A 171 3.18 -20.96 5.68
C VAL A 171 4.51 -21.71 5.52
N SER A 172 4.83 -22.64 6.44
CA SER A 172 6.14 -23.32 6.50
C SER A 172 6.18 -24.58 5.65
N TYR A 173 5.08 -25.33 5.56
CA TYR A 173 5.02 -26.56 4.77
C TYR A 173 4.51 -26.29 3.35
N THR A 174 5.38 -26.47 2.39
CA THR A 174 5.03 -26.58 0.98
C THR A 174 4.36 -27.92 0.74
N HIS A 175 3.06 -27.99 0.73
CA HIS A 175 2.35 -29.12 0.14
C HIS A 175 2.45 -28.98 -1.38
N LEU A 176 3.56 -29.46 -1.95
CA LEU A 176 3.74 -29.72 -3.38
C LEU A 176 2.97 -31.00 -3.81
N THR A 177 1.83 -31.24 -3.22
CA THR A 177 0.92 -32.27 -3.74
C THR A 177 0.03 -31.64 -4.78
N LEU A 178 0.42 -31.81 -6.04
CA LEU A 178 -0.51 -31.70 -7.16
C LEU A 178 -1.75 -32.54 -6.82
N PRO A 179 -2.97 -32.01 -6.94
CA PRO A 179 -4.15 -32.84 -6.88
C PRO A 179 -4.11 -33.83 -8.03
N THR A 180 -3.94 -35.10 -7.69
CA THR A 180 -4.16 -36.22 -8.60
C THR A 180 -5.64 -36.40 -8.88
#